data_6d3d1092ea01af96ff75271bac079844
#
_entry.id   6d3d1092ea01af96ff75271bac079844
#
_cell.length_a   1.000
_cell.length_b   1.000
_cell.length_c   1.000
_cell.angle_alpha   90.00
_cell.angle_beta   90.00
_cell.angle_gamma   90.00
#
_symmetry.space_group_name_H-M   'P 1'
#
loop_
_entity.id
_entity.type
_entity.pdbx_description
1 polymer ?
#
loop_
_entity_poly.entity_id
_entity_poly.type
_entity_poly.pdbx_seq_one_letter_code
_entity_poly.pdbx_strand_id
1 'polypeptide(L)'
;AAANYFPKVFFGDTTNPTVALLASLLTFAIAFIARPLGSLVFGHFGDRMGRKTTLVVSLLTMGIATFLIGCLPTYNQWGVAAVAVLCLCRFVQGIGLGGEWSGAALVATENAPEDKRALYGSFPELGAPIGFFLSNGTYFLLETFNDNDAMLAWGWRVPFLLSSILVIVGLVVRVQMEETPIFRMAQEQKKVVKSPLTEVFKKSWKEVIQATFLVAVTYTLFYTLATWSLAWGTKTVEQGGGNLGFSNQEYLLMLMIAVCVFAAFIVISCVNADKFGRKRVIIISSCCLIAFALLFPFLLDPAVVGQRNFATNLLFLCIGFALMGTAFGPIGAFLPELFDANVRYSGSGIGYNLAAIVGAAFVPTIATWLSHHWGVHSVGLYLGVMALCCLIAVLSCKETKNVDFTK
;
A
#
# COMPACT_ATOMS: atom_id res chain seq x y z
N ALA A 1 -1.21 -12.63 -5.54
CA ALA A 1 -1.86 -13.90 -5.93
C ALA A 1 -2.92 -13.69 -7.04
N ALA A 2 -3.96 -12.86 -6.88
CA ALA A 2 -5.00 -12.65 -7.92
C ALA A 2 -4.44 -12.30 -9.30
N ALA A 3 -3.33 -11.58 -9.38
CA ALA A 3 -2.67 -11.23 -10.64
C ALA A 3 -2.25 -12.44 -11.48
N ASN A 4 -2.07 -13.60 -10.87
CA ASN A 4 -1.72 -14.83 -11.59
C ASN A 4 -2.93 -15.45 -12.31
N TYR A 5 -4.14 -15.23 -11.84
CA TYR A 5 -5.39 -15.78 -12.38
C TYR A 5 -6.10 -14.84 -13.34
N PHE A 6 -6.06 -13.53 -13.09
CA PHE A 6 -6.79 -12.53 -13.88
C PHE A 6 -6.48 -12.53 -15.38
N PRO A 7 -5.21 -12.74 -15.83
CA PRO A 7 -4.94 -12.83 -17.27
C PRO A 7 -5.76 -13.91 -17.95
N LYS A 8 -5.87 -15.09 -17.34
CA LYS A 8 -6.62 -16.23 -17.90
C LYS A 8 -8.14 -16.07 -17.77
N VAL A 9 -8.60 -15.50 -16.65
CA VAL A 9 -10.03 -15.37 -16.33
C VAL A 9 -10.70 -14.27 -17.14
N PHE A 10 -10.04 -13.11 -17.30
CA PHE A 10 -10.65 -11.90 -17.88
C PHE A 10 -10.14 -11.55 -19.28
N PHE A 11 -9.04 -12.16 -19.75
CA PHE A 11 -8.47 -11.80 -21.06
C PHE A 11 -8.45 -12.98 -22.05
N GLY A 12 -8.81 -14.20 -21.59
CA GLY A 12 -9.01 -15.38 -22.42
C GLY A 12 -7.76 -15.90 -23.14
N ASP A 13 -7.92 -17.02 -23.87
CA ASP A 13 -6.83 -17.65 -24.64
C ASP A 13 -6.59 -17.00 -26.01
N THR A 14 -7.35 -15.96 -26.36
CA THR A 14 -7.33 -15.32 -27.69
C THR A 14 -6.21 -14.31 -27.87
N THR A 15 -5.50 -13.93 -26.81
CA THR A 15 -4.44 -12.92 -26.83
C THR A 15 -3.09 -13.54 -26.49
N ASN A 16 -2.02 -12.93 -27.01
CA ASN A 16 -0.67 -13.27 -26.60
C ASN A 16 -0.57 -13.17 -25.06
N PRO A 17 -0.02 -14.19 -24.36
CA PRO A 17 0.08 -14.22 -22.89
C PRO A 17 0.69 -12.96 -22.27
N THR A 18 1.65 -12.34 -22.96
CA THR A 18 2.28 -11.08 -22.54
C THR A 18 1.27 -9.92 -22.57
N VAL A 19 0.43 -9.86 -23.61
CA VAL A 19 -0.61 -8.82 -23.73
C VAL A 19 -1.67 -9.01 -22.65
N ALA A 20 -2.10 -10.24 -22.38
CA ALA A 20 -3.06 -10.54 -21.31
C ALA A 20 -2.50 -10.17 -19.93
N LEU A 21 -1.22 -10.43 -19.67
CA LEU A 21 -0.55 -10.03 -18.45
C LEU A 21 -0.50 -8.49 -18.31
N LEU A 22 -0.07 -7.80 -19.36
CA LEU A 22 0.00 -6.32 -19.35
C LEU A 22 -1.39 -5.69 -19.16
N ALA A 23 -2.41 -6.20 -19.84
CA ALA A 23 -3.79 -5.74 -19.67
C ALA A 23 -4.30 -5.98 -18.25
N SER A 24 -3.99 -7.14 -17.66
CA SER A 24 -4.30 -7.42 -16.25
C SER A 24 -3.61 -6.44 -15.29
N LEU A 25 -2.33 -6.14 -15.51
CA LEU A 25 -1.58 -5.16 -14.72
C LEU A 25 -2.15 -3.74 -14.87
N LEU A 26 -2.65 -3.37 -16.05
CA LEU A 26 -3.32 -2.08 -16.24
C LEU A 26 -4.61 -1.96 -15.42
N THR A 27 -5.35 -3.04 -15.19
CA THR A 27 -6.53 -2.99 -14.30
C THR A 27 -6.15 -2.63 -12.86
N PHE A 28 -4.96 -3.03 -12.39
CA PHE A 28 -4.45 -2.59 -11.09
C PHE A 28 -4.07 -1.11 -11.11
N ALA A 29 -3.43 -0.63 -12.18
CA ALA A 29 -3.06 0.78 -12.32
C ALA A 29 -4.28 1.71 -12.23
N ILE A 30 -5.44 1.30 -12.78
CA ILE A 30 -6.70 2.05 -12.68
C ILE A 30 -7.06 2.33 -11.21
N ALA A 31 -6.95 1.32 -10.34
CA ALA A 31 -7.25 1.51 -8.92
C ALA A 31 -6.29 2.52 -8.26
N PHE A 32 -5.01 2.53 -8.62
CA PHE A 32 -4.03 3.49 -8.08
C PHE A 32 -4.28 4.90 -8.58
N ILE A 33 -4.61 5.07 -9.87
CA ILE A 33 -4.94 6.38 -10.46
C ILE A 33 -6.23 6.95 -9.84
N ALA A 34 -7.18 6.09 -9.47
CA ALA A 34 -8.42 6.51 -8.84
C ALA A 34 -8.26 6.98 -7.38
N ARG A 35 -7.20 6.53 -6.66
CA ARG A 35 -6.99 6.89 -5.24
C ARG A 35 -6.87 8.40 -4.98
N PRO A 36 -6.08 9.18 -5.71
CA PRO A 36 -6.05 10.64 -5.52
C PRO A 36 -7.41 11.30 -5.73
N LEU A 37 -8.20 10.84 -6.71
CA LEU A 37 -9.57 11.32 -6.89
C LEU A 37 -10.43 11.00 -5.66
N GLY A 38 -10.29 9.79 -5.12
CA GLY A 38 -10.93 9.39 -3.87
C GLY A 38 -10.51 10.26 -2.70
N SER A 39 -9.22 10.57 -2.54
CA SER A 39 -8.74 11.43 -1.47
C SER A 39 -9.22 12.89 -1.60
N LEU A 40 -9.39 13.39 -2.82
CA LEU A 40 -10.01 14.70 -3.06
C LEU A 40 -11.47 14.71 -2.60
N VAL A 41 -12.25 13.72 -3.01
CA VAL A 41 -13.68 13.60 -2.65
C VAL A 41 -13.83 13.40 -1.14
N PHE A 42 -13.27 12.33 -0.62
CA PHE A 42 -13.42 11.97 0.79
C PHE A 42 -12.68 12.91 1.74
N GLY A 43 -11.56 13.51 1.31
CA GLY A 43 -10.87 14.54 2.06
C GLY A 43 -11.76 15.77 2.26
N HIS A 44 -12.36 16.25 1.18
CA HIS A 44 -13.27 17.40 1.24
C HIS A 44 -14.44 17.15 2.22
N PHE A 45 -15.07 15.98 2.12
CA PHE A 45 -16.16 15.63 3.02
C PHE A 45 -15.68 15.33 4.45
N GLY A 46 -14.51 14.70 4.62
CA GLY A 46 -13.95 14.37 5.93
C GLY A 46 -13.59 15.60 6.78
N ASP A 47 -13.09 16.66 6.13
CA ASP A 47 -12.81 17.94 6.79
C ASP A 47 -14.09 18.78 7.04
N ARG A 48 -15.22 18.47 6.39
CA ARG A 48 -16.49 19.20 6.54
C ARG A 48 -17.55 18.48 7.35
N MET A 49 -17.73 17.17 7.11
CA MET A 49 -18.82 16.37 7.65
C MET A 49 -18.40 15.44 8.80
N GLY A 50 -17.09 15.30 9.02
CA GLY A 50 -16.51 14.46 10.08
C GLY A 50 -15.84 13.19 9.57
N ARG A 51 -14.98 12.65 10.42
CA ARG A 51 -14.13 11.49 10.11
C ARG A 51 -14.97 10.20 10.07
N LYS A 52 -15.89 10.03 11.01
CA LYS A 52 -16.75 8.84 11.14
C LYS A 52 -17.57 8.59 9.86
N THR A 53 -18.35 9.56 9.44
CA THR A 53 -19.24 9.43 8.26
C THR A 53 -18.44 9.12 7.00
N THR A 54 -17.34 9.83 6.81
CA THR A 54 -16.47 9.64 5.65
C THR A 54 -15.85 8.25 5.61
N LEU A 55 -15.40 7.73 6.77
CA LEU A 55 -14.85 6.37 6.89
C LEU A 55 -15.89 5.28 6.60
N VAL A 56 -17.14 5.47 7.03
CA VAL A 56 -18.22 4.52 6.74
C VAL A 56 -18.48 4.45 5.24
N VAL A 57 -18.62 5.61 4.58
CA VAL A 57 -18.91 5.68 3.14
C VAL A 57 -17.74 5.15 2.31
N SER A 58 -16.50 5.48 2.66
CA SER A 58 -15.30 4.97 1.95
C SER A 58 -15.18 3.45 2.06
N LEU A 59 -15.40 2.88 3.26
CA LEU A 59 -15.39 1.44 3.49
C LEU A 59 -16.45 0.73 2.65
N LEU A 60 -17.68 1.24 2.65
CA LEU A 60 -18.76 0.64 1.86
C LEU A 60 -18.48 0.72 0.36
N THR A 61 -17.96 1.86 -0.12
CA THR A 61 -17.58 2.03 -1.53
C THR A 61 -16.52 1.02 -1.95
N MET A 62 -15.44 0.90 -1.17
CA MET A 62 -14.38 -0.06 -1.43
C MET A 62 -14.87 -1.52 -1.28
N GLY A 63 -15.61 -1.81 -0.21
CA GLY A 63 -16.04 -3.16 0.13
C GLY A 63 -17.03 -3.74 -0.87
N ILE A 64 -18.03 -2.97 -1.28
CA ILE A 64 -19.01 -3.39 -2.30
C ILE A 64 -18.29 -3.63 -3.63
N ALA A 65 -17.40 -2.73 -4.06
CA ALA A 65 -16.65 -2.91 -5.29
C ALA A 65 -15.76 -4.17 -5.24
N THR A 66 -15.12 -4.45 -4.10
CA THR A 66 -14.30 -5.64 -3.90
C THR A 66 -15.13 -6.93 -3.96
N PHE A 67 -16.27 -6.95 -3.29
CA PHE A 67 -17.20 -8.08 -3.32
C PHE A 67 -17.71 -8.34 -4.74
N LEU A 68 -18.11 -7.29 -5.46
CA LEU A 68 -18.57 -7.39 -6.84
C LEU A 68 -17.52 -7.98 -7.78
N ILE A 69 -16.23 -7.68 -7.59
CA ILE A 69 -15.15 -8.32 -8.36
C ILE A 69 -15.21 -9.85 -8.20
N GLY A 70 -15.44 -10.36 -7.00
CA GLY A 70 -15.61 -11.81 -6.76
C GLY A 70 -16.82 -12.43 -7.45
N CYS A 71 -17.87 -11.64 -7.73
CA CYS A 71 -19.08 -12.08 -8.41
C CYS A 71 -19.03 -11.95 -9.93
N LEU A 72 -17.98 -11.33 -10.51
CA LEU A 72 -17.93 -11.06 -11.94
C LEU A 72 -17.91 -12.34 -12.77
N PRO A 73 -18.62 -12.37 -13.91
CA PRO A 73 -18.48 -13.41 -14.91
C PRO A 73 -17.10 -13.34 -15.57
N THR A 74 -16.69 -14.49 -16.14
CA THR A 74 -15.42 -14.59 -16.86
C THR A 74 -15.54 -14.01 -18.28
N TYR A 75 -14.40 -13.84 -18.96
CA TYR A 75 -14.35 -13.42 -20.35
C TYR A 75 -15.17 -14.35 -21.26
N ASN A 76 -15.12 -15.66 -21.00
CA ASN A 76 -15.87 -16.65 -21.79
C ASN A 76 -17.39 -16.50 -21.70
N GLN A 77 -17.89 -15.86 -20.63
CA GLN A 77 -19.33 -15.63 -20.42
C GLN A 77 -19.80 -14.28 -20.96
N TRP A 78 -19.04 -13.20 -20.73
CA TRP A 78 -19.42 -11.82 -21.06
C TRP A 78 -18.47 -11.10 -22.03
N GLY A 79 -17.40 -11.74 -22.47
CA GLY A 79 -16.42 -11.13 -23.37
C GLY A 79 -15.83 -9.83 -22.80
N VAL A 80 -15.73 -8.83 -23.66
CA VAL A 80 -15.17 -7.51 -23.30
C VAL A 80 -15.96 -6.81 -22.16
N ALA A 81 -17.25 -7.09 -22.02
CA ALA A 81 -18.05 -6.52 -20.94
C ALA A 81 -17.56 -6.93 -19.56
N ALA A 82 -17.05 -8.17 -19.38
CA ALA A 82 -16.44 -8.61 -18.11
C ALA A 82 -15.23 -7.75 -17.75
N VAL A 83 -14.38 -7.42 -18.73
CA VAL A 83 -13.21 -6.55 -18.54
C VAL A 83 -13.63 -5.13 -18.18
N ALA A 84 -14.61 -4.57 -18.88
CA ALA A 84 -15.11 -3.22 -18.65
C ALA A 84 -15.68 -3.07 -17.23
N VAL A 85 -16.47 -4.04 -16.77
CA VAL A 85 -17.02 -4.04 -15.41
C VAL A 85 -15.93 -4.26 -14.36
N LEU A 86 -14.92 -5.11 -14.63
CA LEU A 86 -13.75 -5.25 -13.76
C LEU A 86 -13.03 -3.90 -13.60
N CYS A 87 -12.77 -3.18 -14.69
CA CYS A 87 -12.13 -1.86 -14.67
C CYS A 87 -12.96 -0.86 -13.87
N LEU A 88 -14.29 -0.85 -14.03
CA LEU A 88 -15.18 0.00 -13.26
C LEU A 88 -15.13 -0.34 -11.77
N CYS A 89 -15.21 -1.62 -11.40
CA CYS A 89 -15.08 -2.05 -10.00
C CYS A 89 -13.72 -1.66 -9.41
N ARG A 90 -12.62 -1.79 -10.17
CA ARG A 90 -11.29 -1.36 -9.77
C ARG A 90 -11.20 0.15 -9.57
N PHE A 91 -11.82 0.93 -10.43
CA PHE A 91 -11.90 2.38 -10.29
C PHE A 91 -12.66 2.78 -9.02
N VAL A 92 -13.86 2.23 -8.81
CA VAL A 92 -14.68 2.49 -7.61
C VAL A 92 -13.97 2.04 -6.33
N GLN A 93 -13.30 0.86 -6.35
CA GLN A 93 -12.47 0.36 -5.26
C GLN A 93 -11.34 1.36 -4.94
N GLY A 94 -10.67 1.90 -5.96
CA GLY A 94 -9.63 2.90 -5.81
C GLY A 94 -10.14 4.20 -5.19
N ILE A 95 -11.30 4.71 -5.63
CA ILE A 95 -11.97 5.87 -5.03
C ILE A 95 -12.22 5.64 -3.53
N GLY A 96 -12.82 4.50 -3.14
CA GLY A 96 -13.08 4.18 -1.73
C GLY A 96 -11.78 4.15 -0.91
N LEU A 97 -10.76 3.44 -1.40
CA LEU A 97 -9.48 3.30 -0.72
C LEU A 97 -8.73 4.63 -0.56
N GLY A 98 -8.92 5.57 -1.50
CA GLY A 98 -8.32 6.90 -1.45
C GLY A 98 -8.77 7.74 -0.25
N GLY A 99 -9.98 7.51 0.27
CA GLY A 99 -10.51 8.20 1.45
C GLY A 99 -10.23 7.50 2.77
N GLU A 100 -9.91 6.23 2.75
CA GLU A 100 -9.89 5.42 3.97
C GLU A 100 -8.68 5.68 4.87
N TRP A 101 -7.48 5.71 4.28
CA TRP A 101 -6.23 5.77 5.04
C TRP A 101 -6.17 7.00 5.94
N SER A 102 -6.40 8.20 5.39
CA SER A 102 -6.33 9.46 6.14
C SER A 102 -7.32 9.49 7.30
N GLY A 103 -8.55 9.02 7.06
CA GLY A 103 -9.57 8.95 8.10
C GLY A 103 -9.18 8.01 9.23
N ALA A 104 -8.65 6.84 8.91
CA ALA A 104 -8.20 5.88 9.92
C ALA A 104 -6.99 6.41 10.71
N ALA A 105 -6.01 7.01 10.03
CA ALA A 105 -4.85 7.64 10.66
C ALA A 105 -5.26 8.78 11.60
N LEU A 106 -6.20 9.63 11.18
CA LEU A 106 -6.71 10.73 12.01
C LEU A 106 -7.50 10.24 13.21
N VAL A 107 -8.39 9.27 13.04
CA VAL A 107 -9.11 8.69 14.19
C VAL A 107 -8.14 8.13 15.21
N ALA A 108 -7.09 7.43 14.77
CA ALA A 108 -6.09 6.88 15.67
C ALA A 108 -5.26 7.97 16.37
N THR A 109 -4.79 8.98 15.63
CA THR A 109 -3.86 10.00 16.16
C THR A 109 -4.56 11.12 16.92
N GLU A 110 -5.80 11.49 16.56
CA GLU A 110 -6.60 12.51 17.26
C GLU A 110 -7.15 12.01 18.61
N ASN A 111 -7.26 10.68 18.80
CA ASN A 111 -7.63 10.06 20.07
C ASN A 111 -6.41 9.58 20.90
N ALA A 112 -5.20 9.75 20.39
CA ALA A 112 -3.99 9.30 21.05
C ALA A 112 -3.55 10.26 22.17
N PRO A 113 -2.95 9.74 23.28
CA PRO A 113 -2.15 10.54 24.18
C PRO A 113 -1.01 11.24 23.44
N GLU A 114 -0.65 12.45 23.86
CA GLU A 114 0.36 13.27 23.15
C GLU A 114 1.73 12.57 23.02
N ASP A 115 2.13 11.80 24.03
CA ASP A 115 3.38 11.06 24.10
C ASP A 115 3.39 9.74 23.32
N LYS A 116 2.23 9.27 22.79
CA LYS A 116 2.06 7.97 22.11
C LYS A 116 1.39 8.09 20.75
N ARG A 117 1.43 9.26 20.15
CA ARG A 117 0.70 9.53 18.91
C ARG A 117 1.19 8.67 17.73
N ALA A 118 2.51 8.41 17.60
CA ALA A 118 3.02 7.51 16.57
C ALA A 118 2.62 6.05 16.84
N LEU A 119 2.65 5.61 18.11
CA LEU A 119 2.20 4.25 18.46
C LEU A 119 0.72 4.04 18.09
N TYR A 120 -0.15 4.99 18.40
CA TYR A 120 -1.57 4.89 18.01
C TYR A 120 -1.74 4.96 16.48
N GLY A 121 -0.97 5.81 15.79
CA GLY A 121 -0.92 5.86 14.33
C GLY A 121 -0.46 4.55 13.67
N SER A 122 0.20 3.65 14.42
CA SER A 122 0.59 2.34 13.90
C SER A 122 -0.59 1.38 13.70
N PHE A 123 -1.72 1.55 14.38
CA PHE A 123 -2.85 0.63 14.25
C PHE A 123 -3.43 0.58 12.83
N PRO A 124 -3.70 1.70 12.13
CA PRO A 124 -4.06 1.65 10.72
C PRO A 124 -2.98 1.02 9.83
N GLU A 125 -1.70 1.30 10.13
CA GLU A 125 -0.57 0.77 9.35
C GLU A 125 -0.42 -0.76 9.48
N LEU A 126 -0.76 -1.33 10.62
CA LEU A 126 -0.79 -2.78 10.83
C LEU A 126 -1.85 -3.49 9.97
N GLY A 127 -2.84 -2.77 9.47
CA GLY A 127 -3.82 -3.30 8.52
C GLY A 127 -3.16 -3.82 7.23
N ALA A 128 -2.07 -3.21 6.78
CA ALA A 128 -1.36 -3.63 5.57
C ALA A 128 -0.71 -5.02 5.70
N PRO A 129 0.16 -5.30 6.69
CA PRO A 129 0.73 -6.64 6.88
C PRO A 129 -0.33 -7.70 7.22
N ILE A 130 -1.34 -7.38 8.03
CA ILE A 130 -2.42 -8.31 8.38
C ILE A 130 -3.23 -8.67 7.13
N GLY A 131 -3.64 -7.69 6.34
CA GLY A 131 -4.37 -7.92 5.10
C GLY A 131 -3.57 -8.69 4.08
N PHE A 132 -2.27 -8.41 3.95
CA PHE A 132 -1.37 -9.16 3.07
C PHE A 132 -1.22 -10.62 3.52
N PHE A 133 -1.06 -10.87 4.82
CA PHE A 133 -0.97 -12.21 5.39
C PHE A 133 -2.27 -13.00 5.15
N LEU A 134 -3.41 -12.43 5.47
CA LEU A 134 -4.73 -13.07 5.27
C LEU A 134 -4.99 -13.36 3.80
N SER A 135 -4.72 -12.40 2.91
CA SER A 135 -4.95 -12.57 1.47
C SER A 135 -4.05 -13.66 0.89
N ASN A 136 -2.74 -13.62 1.13
CA ASN A 136 -1.82 -14.63 0.61
C ASN A 136 -2.00 -15.99 1.30
N GLY A 137 -2.32 -16.01 2.59
CA GLY A 137 -2.65 -17.24 3.31
C GLY A 137 -3.89 -17.93 2.77
N THR A 138 -4.92 -17.16 2.41
CA THR A 138 -6.12 -17.72 1.75
C THR A 138 -5.77 -18.35 0.40
N TYR A 139 -4.99 -17.67 -0.44
CA TYR A 139 -4.54 -18.25 -1.71
C TYR A 139 -3.65 -19.47 -1.50
N PHE A 140 -2.71 -19.42 -0.56
CA PHE A 140 -1.85 -20.55 -0.23
C PHE A 140 -2.67 -21.80 0.17
N LEU A 141 -3.67 -21.63 1.04
CA LEU A 141 -4.55 -22.72 1.44
C LEU A 141 -5.37 -23.24 0.27
N LEU A 142 -5.95 -22.35 -0.54
CA LEU A 142 -6.73 -22.76 -1.70
C LEU A 142 -5.88 -23.53 -2.72
N GLU A 143 -4.67 -23.07 -3.02
CA GLU A 143 -3.73 -23.74 -3.94
C GLU A 143 -3.20 -25.08 -3.37
N THR A 144 -3.22 -25.27 -2.05
CA THR A 144 -2.80 -26.54 -1.40
C THR A 144 -3.88 -27.61 -1.57
N PHE A 145 -5.15 -27.26 -1.52
CA PHE A 145 -6.27 -28.20 -1.53
C PHE A 145 -6.98 -28.30 -2.88
N ASN A 146 -6.65 -27.46 -3.85
CA ASN A 146 -7.30 -27.42 -5.16
C ASN A 146 -6.26 -27.42 -6.26
N ASP A 147 -6.63 -28.03 -7.38
CA ASP A 147 -5.87 -27.98 -8.62
C ASP A 147 -6.01 -26.62 -9.33
N ASN A 148 -5.21 -26.42 -10.37
CA ASN A 148 -5.20 -25.17 -11.13
C ASN A 148 -6.54 -24.91 -11.84
N ASP A 149 -7.26 -25.95 -12.25
CA ASP A 149 -8.54 -25.83 -12.94
C ASP A 149 -9.63 -25.37 -11.98
N ALA A 150 -9.68 -25.91 -10.76
CA ALA A 150 -10.57 -25.44 -9.71
C ALA A 150 -10.24 -24.00 -9.30
N MET A 151 -8.95 -23.64 -9.21
CA MET A 151 -8.53 -22.28 -8.92
C MET A 151 -8.98 -21.29 -10.00
N LEU A 152 -8.90 -21.66 -11.29
CA LEU A 152 -9.37 -20.82 -12.40
C LEU A 152 -10.91 -20.78 -12.49
N ALA A 153 -11.61 -21.85 -12.12
CA ALA A 153 -13.06 -21.92 -12.19
C ALA A 153 -13.73 -21.06 -11.09
N TRP A 154 -13.30 -21.23 -9.83
CA TRP A 154 -13.94 -20.60 -8.68
C TRP A 154 -12.98 -20.12 -7.59
N GLY A 155 -11.82 -20.75 -7.40
CA GLY A 155 -10.94 -20.52 -6.26
C GLY A 155 -10.46 -19.07 -6.17
N TRP A 156 -10.18 -18.40 -7.28
CA TRP A 156 -9.77 -17.00 -7.30
C TRP A 156 -10.81 -16.03 -6.74
N ARG A 157 -12.09 -16.42 -6.71
CA ARG A 157 -13.21 -15.59 -6.22
C ARG A 157 -13.26 -15.54 -4.69
N VAL A 158 -12.83 -16.61 -4.02
CA VAL A 158 -12.98 -16.81 -2.57
C VAL A 158 -12.42 -15.66 -1.74
N PRO A 159 -11.19 -15.16 -1.96
CA PRO A 159 -10.68 -14.05 -1.18
C PRO A 159 -11.50 -12.76 -1.33
N PHE A 160 -12.05 -12.50 -2.53
CA PHE A 160 -12.92 -11.34 -2.76
C PHE A 160 -14.26 -11.47 -2.04
N LEU A 161 -14.85 -12.64 -2.03
CA LEU A 161 -16.10 -12.90 -1.32
C LEU A 161 -15.93 -12.89 0.20
N LEU A 162 -14.82 -13.47 0.70
CA LEU A 162 -14.48 -13.44 2.13
C LEU A 162 -14.19 -12.02 2.63
N SER A 163 -13.79 -11.09 1.76
CA SER A 163 -13.59 -9.69 2.15
C SER A 163 -14.87 -9.05 2.68
N SER A 164 -16.07 -9.54 2.30
CA SER A 164 -17.34 -9.06 2.80
C SER A 164 -17.49 -9.20 4.33
N ILE A 165 -16.91 -10.26 4.90
CA ILE A 165 -16.87 -10.46 6.35
C ILE A 165 -16.10 -9.33 7.03
N LEU A 166 -14.93 -8.99 6.50
CA LEU A 166 -14.11 -7.90 7.02
C LEU A 166 -14.81 -6.54 6.86
N VAL A 167 -15.53 -6.34 5.76
CA VAL A 167 -16.33 -5.12 5.53
C VAL A 167 -17.46 -5.01 6.55
N ILE A 168 -18.17 -6.09 6.84
CA ILE A 168 -19.25 -6.11 7.84
C ILE A 168 -18.68 -5.80 9.23
N VAL A 169 -17.58 -6.47 9.64
CA VAL A 169 -16.92 -6.20 10.91
C VAL A 169 -16.46 -4.74 11.00
N GLY A 170 -15.80 -4.24 9.96
CA GLY A 170 -15.35 -2.85 9.90
C GLY A 170 -16.51 -1.85 9.94
N LEU A 171 -17.64 -2.16 9.31
CA LEU A 171 -18.85 -1.34 9.34
C LEU A 171 -19.44 -1.28 10.75
N VAL A 172 -19.60 -2.43 11.42
CA VAL A 172 -20.12 -2.50 12.80
C VAL A 172 -19.27 -1.65 13.74
N VAL A 173 -17.94 -1.79 13.67
CA VAL A 173 -17.02 -1.01 14.49
C VAL A 173 -17.16 0.50 14.20
N ARG A 174 -17.18 0.91 12.92
CA ARG A 174 -17.23 2.34 12.53
C ARG A 174 -18.57 2.99 12.86
N VAL A 175 -19.67 2.27 12.77
CA VAL A 175 -21.00 2.81 13.15
C VAL A 175 -21.06 3.08 14.67
N GLN A 176 -20.39 2.26 15.47
CA GLN A 176 -20.35 2.42 16.94
C GLN A 176 -19.34 3.49 17.41
N MET A 177 -18.36 3.87 16.55
CA MET A 177 -17.39 4.90 16.88
C MET A 177 -18.08 6.27 17.10
N GLU A 178 -17.52 7.07 18.00
CA GLU A 178 -17.83 8.48 18.12
C GLU A 178 -16.93 9.34 17.19
N GLU A 179 -17.38 10.57 16.91
CA GLU A 179 -16.58 11.52 16.15
C GLU A 179 -15.38 12.01 16.98
N THR A 180 -14.29 12.37 16.32
CA THR A 180 -13.04 12.73 16.99
C THR A 180 -13.18 14.01 17.82
N PRO A 181 -12.50 14.11 19.00
CA PRO A 181 -12.59 15.27 19.86
C PRO A 181 -12.16 16.57 19.15
N ILE A 182 -11.11 16.51 18.32
CA ILE A 182 -10.57 17.66 17.58
C ILE A 182 -11.58 18.21 16.58
N PHE A 183 -12.26 17.31 15.85
CA PHE A 183 -13.30 17.74 14.91
C PHE A 183 -14.52 18.35 15.63
N ARG A 184 -14.95 17.77 16.75
CA ARG A 184 -16.03 18.34 17.59
C ARG A 184 -15.68 19.76 18.06
N MET A 185 -14.47 19.97 18.57
CA MET A 185 -14.00 21.30 18.99
C MET A 185 -13.96 22.30 17.83
N ALA A 186 -13.49 21.87 16.65
CA ALA A 186 -13.46 22.74 15.46
C ALA A 186 -14.87 23.12 14.99
N GLN A 187 -15.83 22.21 15.10
CA GLN A 187 -17.24 22.46 14.76
C GLN A 187 -17.88 23.44 15.73
N GLU A 188 -17.67 23.28 17.05
CA GLU A 188 -18.18 24.19 18.08
C GLU A 188 -17.61 25.60 17.93
N GLN A 189 -16.33 25.72 17.56
CA GLN A 189 -15.66 27.01 17.33
C GLN A 189 -15.99 27.64 15.97
N LYS A 190 -16.84 27.00 15.13
CA LYS A 190 -17.17 27.44 13.76
C LYS A 190 -15.94 27.65 12.86
N LYS A 191 -14.87 26.91 13.11
CA LYS A 191 -13.60 26.98 12.34
C LYS A 191 -13.54 26.01 11.15
N VAL A 192 -14.63 25.30 10.85
CA VAL A 192 -14.67 24.36 9.72
C VAL A 192 -14.55 25.13 8.40
N VAL A 193 -13.53 24.79 7.61
CA VAL A 193 -13.23 25.46 6.34
C VAL A 193 -14.26 25.08 5.27
N LYS A 194 -14.75 26.06 4.51
CA LYS A 194 -15.73 25.84 3.44
C LYS A 194 -15.12 25.11 2.24
N SER A 195 -13.84 25.32 1.94
CA SER A 195 -13.15 24.72 0.79
C SER A 195 -11.74 24.22 1.18
N PRO A 196 -11.64 23.07 1.88
CA PRO A 196 -10.35 22.52 2.33
C PRO A 196 -9.36 22.30 1.17
N LEU A 197 -9.82 21.77 0.04
CA LEU A 197 -8.97 21.51 -1.13
C LEU A 197 -8.27 22.75 -1.65
N THR A 198 -9.02 23.86 -1.79
CA THR A 198 -8.43 25.13 -2.26
C THR A 198 -7.34 25.62 -1.29
N GLU A 199 -7.54 25.41 -0.01
CA GLU A 199 -6.58 25.80 1.02
C GLU A 199 -5.33 24.94 1.00
N VAL A 200 -5.45 23.61 0.83
CA VAL A 200 -4.33 22.70 0.65
C VAL A 200 -3.46 23.14 -0.53
N PHE A 201 -4.04 23.33 -1.71
CA PHE A 201 -3.27 23.69 -2.91
C PHE A 201 -2.66 25.09 -2.85
N LYS A 202 -3.27 26.04 -2.13
CA LYS A 202 -2.75 27.40 -1.99
C LYS A 202 -1.69 27.53 -0.91
N LYS A 203 -1.86 26.87 0.23
CA LYS A 203 -1.03 27.09 1.41
C LYS A 203 -0.08 25.93 1.73
N SER A 204 -0.50 24.68 1.48
CA SER A 204 0.19 23.46 1.93
C SER A 204 0.73 22.59 0.79
N TRP A 205 0.96 23.15 -0.41
CA TRP A 205 1.47 22.39 -1.55
C TRP A 205 2.86 21.78 -1.31
N LYS A 206 3.70 22.46 -0.50
CA LYS A 206 5.04 21.98 -0.11
C LYS A 206 4.93 20.73 0.76
N GLU A 207 4.05 20.77 1.74
CA GLU A 207 3.75 19.65 2.64
C GLU A 207 3.18 18.46 1.86
N VAL A 208 2.35 18.70 0.83
CA VAL A 208 1.87 17.66 -0.07
C VAL A 208 3.01 16.99 -0.84
N ILE A 209 3.95 17.76 -1.39
CA ILE A 209 5.14 17.21 -2.07
C ILE A 209 6.01 16.43 -1.10
N GLN A 210 6.28 16.97 0.08
CA GLN A 210 7.03 16.29 1.13
C GLN A 210 6.36 14.97 1.52
N ALA A 211 5.06 14.97 1.80
CA ALA A 211 4.27 13.80 2.12
C ALA A 211 4.32 12.75 1.00
N THR A 212 4.24 13.18 -0.26
CA THR A 212 4.33 12.29 -1.43
C THR A 212 5.65 11.52 -1.46
N PHE A 213 6.79 12.19 -1.33
CA PHE A 213 8.09 11.51 -1.39
C PHE A 213 8.43 10.74 -0.11
N LEU A 214 7.92 11.15 1.06
CA LEU A 214 8.03 10.38 2.30
C LEU A 214 7.40 9.00 2.17
N VAL A 215 6.24 8.92 1.51
CA VAL A 215 5.49 7.67 1.38
C VAL A 215 5.89 6.89 0.12
N ALA A 216 6.29 7.55 -0.97
CA ALA A 216 6.59 6.88 -2.24
C ALA A 216 7.64 5.77 -2.11
N VAL A 217 8.67 5.96 -1.28
CA VAL A 217 9.69 4.94 -1.04
C VAL A 217 9.11 3.67 -0.40
N THR A 218 8.15 3.80 0.50
CA THR A 218 7.52 2.65 1.16
C THR A 218 6.70 1.84 0.16
N TYR A 219 5.98 2.49 -0.72
CA TYR A 219 5.29 1.83 -1.84
C TYR A 219 6.27 1.16 -2.80
N THR A 220 7.35 1.85 -3.19
CA THR A 220 8.38 1.28 -4.07
C THR A 220 8.97 0.01 -3.46
N LEU A 221 9.32 0.06 -2.18
CA LEU A 221 9.87 -1.09 -1.46
C LEU A 221 8.86 -2.24 -1.38
N PHE A 222 7.59 -1.95 -1.01
CA PHE A 222 6.55 -2.98 -0.92
C PHE A 222 6.36 -3.72 -2.23
N TYR A 223 6.19 -3.00 -3.34
CA TYR A 223 5.95 -3.64 -4.64
C TYR A 223 7.20 -4.30 -5.21
N THR A 224 8.37 -3.83 -4.86
CA THR A 224 9.63 -4.52 -5.16
C THR A 224 9.74 -5.84 -4.38
N LEU A 225 9.42 -5.84 -3.08
CA LEU A 225 9.50 -7.04 -2.24
C LEU A 225 8.35 -8.02 -2.49
N ALA A 226 7.11 -7.53 -2.60
CA ALA A 226 5.93 -8.40 -2.65
C ALA A 226 5.56 -8.87 -4.07
N THR A 227 5.87 -8.10 -5.10
CA THR A 227 5.41 -8.36 -6.46
C THR A 227 6.56 -8.70 -7.40
N TRP A 228 7.54 -7.79 -7.52
CA TRP A 228 8.66 -8.02 -8.43
C TRP A 228 9.55 -9.17 -7.95
N SER A 229 9.92 -9.24 -6.67
CA SER A 229 10.78 -10.31 -6.17
C SER A 229 10.13 -11.70 -6.26
N LEU A 230 8.80 -11.79 -6.09
CA LEU A 230 8.06 -13.02 -6.33
C LEU A 230 8.21 -13.48 -7.79
N ALA A 231 8.01 -12.57 -8.75
CA ALA A 231 8.19 -12.88 -10.16
C ALA A 231 9.65 -13.21 -10.46
N TRP A 232 10.60 -12.48 -9.89
CA TRP A 232 12.03 -12.73 -10.04
C TRP A 232 12.45 -14.11 -9.53
N GLY A 233 11.94 -14.53 -8.39
CA GLY A 233 12.27 -15.80 -7.74
C GLY A 233 11.62 -17.02 -8.38
N THR A 234 10.43 -16.88 -8.98
CA THR A 234 9.61 -18.01 -9.43
C THR A 234 9.58 -18.20 -10.93
N LYS A 235 9.87 -17.17 -11.74
CA LYS A 235 9.81 -17.23 -13.22
C LYS A 235 11.18 -17.43 -13.84
N THR A 236 11.19 -18.05 -15.02
CA THR A 236 12.40 -18.18 -15.85
C THR A 236 12.79 -16.85 -16.47
N VAL A 237 14.02 -16.74 -16.98
CA VAL A 237 14.51 -15.53 -17.66
C VAL A 237 13.63 -15.18 -18.88
N GLU A 238 13.17 -16.17 -19.63
CA GLU A 238 12.27 -16.01 -20.79
C GLU A 238 10.91 -15.40 -20.38
N GLN A 239 10.47 -15.65 -19.14
CA GLN A 239 9.24 -15.12 -18.56
C GLN A 239 9.46 -13.81 -17.81
N GLY A 240 10.66 -13.20 -17.90
CA GLY A 240 11.01 -11.96 -17.21
C GLY A 240 11.39 -12.14 -15.75
N GLY A 241 11.74 -13.35 -15.31
CA GLY A 241 12.21 -13.68 -13.96
C GLY A 241 13.73 -13.82 -13.85
N GLY A 242 14.22 -14.14 -12.67
CA GLY A 242 15.65 -14.34 -12.36
C GLY A 242 16.09 -15.79 -12.39
N ASN A 243 15.17 -16.73 -12.67
CA ASN A 243 15.46 -18.18 -12.69
C ASN A 243 16.08 -18.71 -11.38
N LEU A 244 15.61 -18.19 -10.22
CA LEU A 244 16.08 -18.67 -8.90
C LEU A 244 15.53 -20.07 -8.57
N GLY A 245 14.52 -20.55 -9.32
CA GLY A 245 14.01 -21.92 -9.25
C GLY A 245 13.09 -22.21 -8.07
N PHE A 246 12.52 -21.20 -7.42
CA PHE A 246 11.54 -21.39 -6.37
C PHE A 246 10.15 -21.68 -6.95
N SER A 247 9.39 -22.53 -6.26
CA SER A 247 7.96 -22.65 -6.50
C SER A 247 7.20 -21.42 -5.97
N ASN A 248 6.01 -21.18 -6.52
CA ASN A 248 5.15 -20.08 -6.05
C ASN A 248 4.82 -20.25 -4.57
N GLN A 249 4.53 -21.46 -4.12
CA GLN A 249 4.24 -21.76 -2.71
C GLN A 249 5.41 -21.50 -1.78
N GLU A 250 6.64 -21.92 -2.16
CA GLU A 250 7.85 -21.65 -1.36
C GLU A 250 8.06 -20.14 -1.20
N TYR A 251 7.88 -19.37 -2.27
CA TYR A 251 8.07 -17.91 -2.22
C TYR A 251 6.97 -17.20 -1.42
N LEU A 252 5.72 -17.64 -1.55
CA LEU A 252 4.61 -17.14 -0.72
C LEU A 252 4.85 -17.40 0.76
N LEU A 253 5.38 -18.56 1.12
CA LEU A 253 5.74 -18.87 2.50
C LEU A 253 6.82 -17.91 3.03
N MET A 254 7.87 -17.66 2.25
CA MET A 254 8.90 -16.66 2.61
C MET A 254 8.31 -15.26 2.82
N LEU A 255 7.40 -14.83 1.93
CA LEU A 255 6.70 -13.56 2.05
C LEU A 255 5.82 -13.49 3.31
N MET A 256 5.13 -14.58 3.67
CA MET A 256 4.32 -14.64 4.89
C MET A 256 5.17 -14.52 6.16
N ILE A 257 6.35 -15.15 6.19
CA ILE A 257 7.31 -15.01 7.30
C ILE A 257 7.81 -13.56 7.36
N ALA A 258 8.23 -13.00 6.24
CA ALA A 258 8.79 -11.67 6.17
C ALA A 258 7.78 -10.57 6.53
N VAL A 259 6.49 -10.76 6.21
CA VAL A 259 5.45 -9.80 6.56
C VAL A 259 5.16 -9.75 8.07
N CYS A 260 5.43 -10.83 8.81
CA CYS A 260 5.39 -10.79 10.28
C CYS A 260 6.51 -9.88 10.83
N VAL A 261 7.69 -9.92 10.21
CA VAL A 261 8.79 -9.00 10.53
C VAL A 261 8.36 -7.55 10.23
N PHE A 262 7.69 -7.31 9.10
CA PHE A 262 7.14 -6.00 8.76
C PHE A 262 6.22 -5.46 9.88
N ALA A 263 5.25 -6.26 10.33
CA ALA A 263 4.33 -5.87 11.39
C ALA A 263 5.06 -5.53 12.70
N ALA A 264 6.03 -6.35 13.11
CA ALA A 264 6.83 -6.10 14.30
C ALA A 264 7.62 -4.77 14.21
N PHE A 265 8.25 -4.50 13.06
CA PHE A 265 9.04 -3.29 12.87
C PHE A 265 8.19 -2.02 12.71
N ILE A 266 6.94 -2.10 12.28
CA ILE A 266 5.98 -0.99 12.38
C ILE A 266 5.86 -0.53 13.83
N VAL A 267 5.57 -1.45 14.75
CA VAL A 267 5.38 -1.12 16.17
C VAL A 267 6.68 -0.61 16.79
N ILE A 268 7.80 -1.31 16.56
CA ILE A 268 9.12 -0.92 17.08
C ILE A 268 9.48 0.50 16.62
N SER A 269 9.26 0.82 15.35
CA SER A 269 9.60 2.13 14.80
C SER A 269 8.71 3.24 15.36
N CYS A 270 7.43 2.97 15.59
CA CYS A 270 6.51 3.93 16.19
C CYS A 270 6.86 4.26 17.64
N VAL A 271 7.20 3.24 18.46
CA VAL A 271 7.70 3.46 19.83
C VAL A 271 8.97 4.31 19.81
N ASN A 272 9.89 4.05 18.89
CA ASN A 272 11.10 4.87 18.72
C ASN A 272 10.78 6.29 18.22
N ALA A 273 9.79 6.43 17.32
CA ALA A 273 9.37 7.73 16.82
C ALA A 273 8.71 8.59 17.92
N ASP A 274 7.95 8.00 18.85
CA ASP A 274 7.44 8.70 20.02
C ASP A 274 8.56 9.10 20.97
N LYS A 275 9.60 8.29 21.12
CA LYS A 275 10.73 8.57 22.01
C LYS A 275 11.73 9.58 21.44
N PHE A 276 12.15 9.41 20.19
CA PHE A 276 13.27 10.13 19.58
C PHE A 276 12.86 11.16 18.50
N GLY A 277 11.58 11.20 18.11
CA GLY A 277 11.04 12.05 17.06
C GLY A 277 10.83 11.30 15.74
N ARG A 278 9.82 11.75 14.96
CA ARG A 278 9.42 11.13 13.68
C ARG A 278 10.51 11.29 12.62
N LYS A 279 11.01 12.52 12.49
CA LYS A 279 12.03 12.90 11.51
C LYS A 279 13.29 12.07 11.65
N ARG A 280 13.80 11.87 12.87
CA ARG A 280 15.03 11.09 13.12
C ARG A 280 14.88 9.64 12.70
N VAL A 281 13.77 8.98 13.03
CA VAL A 281 13.54 7.58 12.67
C VAL A 281 13.48 7.42 11.15
N ILE A 282 12.79 8.30 10.43
CA ILE A 282 12.69 8.24 8.97
C ILE A 282 14.04 8.53 8.29
N ILE A 283 14.86 9.45 8.81
CA ILE A 283 16.22 9.69 8.30
C ILE A 283 17.07 8.42 8.40
N ILE A 284 17.11 7.79 9.58
CA ILE A 284 17.85 6.54 9.81
C ILE A 284 17.35 5.46 8.86
N SER A 285 16.05 5.29 8.75
CA SER A 285 15.42 4.32 7.85
C SER A 285 15.81 4.57 6.39
N SER A 286 15.79 5.82 5.93
CA SER A 286 16.17 6.18 4.56
C SER A 286 17.64 5.88 4.27
N CYS A 287 18.55 6.16 5.22
CA CYS A 287 19.97 5.81 5.08
C CYS A 287 20.17 4.28 5.02
N CYS A 288 19.48 3.53 5.87
CA CYS A 288 19.51 2.06 5.84
C CYS A 288 18.93 1.49 4.54
N LEU A 289 17.90 2.12 3.97
CA LEU A 289 17.32 1.72 2.68
C LEU A 289 18.29 1.96 1.52
N ILE A 290 19.06 3.07 1.53
CA ILE A 290 20.10 3.32 0.54
C ILE A 290 21.18 2.24 0.65
N ALA A 291 21.62 1.89 1.85
CA ALA A 291 22.60 0.82 2.06
C ALA A 291 22.03 -0.54 1.60
N PHE A 292 20.78 -0.86 1.92
CA PHE A 292 20.11 -2.07 1.47
C PHE A 292 20.00 -2.15 -0.06
N ALA A 293 19.72 -1.03 -0.72
CA ALA A 293 19.67 -0.95 -2.18
C ALA A 293 20.98 -1.40 -2.84
N LEU A 294 22.12 -1.12 -2.24
CA LEU A 294 23.44 -1.54 -2.72
C LEU A 294 23.71 -3.04 -2.51
N LEU A 295 22.94 -3.70 -1.62
CA LEU A 295 23.09 -5.13 -1.33
C LEU A 295 22.27 -6.04 -2.28
N PHE A 296 21.42 -5.48 -3.14
CA PHE A 296 20.56 -6.27 -4.06
C PHE A 296 21.34 -7.32 -4.88
N PRO A 297 22.47 -6.99 -5.53
CA PRO A 297 23.21 -7.99 -6.31
C PRO A 297 23.71 -9.16 -5.43
N PHE A 298 24.13 -8.86 -4.21
CA PHE A 298 24.67 -9.88 -3.31
C PHE A 298 23.63 -10.79 -2.70
N LEU A 299 22.36 -10.40 -2.75
CA LEU A 299 21.24 -11.13 -2.11
C LEU A 299 20.30 -11.80 -3.13
N LEU A 300 20.27 -11.31 -4.38
CA LEU A 300 19.27 -11.74 -5.39
C LEU A 300 19.88 -12.10 -6.75
N ASP A 301 21.16 -11.82 -7.03
CA ASP A 301 21.74 -12.18 -8.32
C ASP A 301 22.01 -13.69 -8.35
N PRO A 302 21.39 -14.45 -9.30
CA PRO A 302 21.60 -15.88 -9.40
C PRO A 302 23.08 -16.29 -9.59
N ALA A 303 23.88 -15.41 -10.20
CA ALA A 303 25.33 -15.63 -10.39
C ALA A 303 26.11 -15.56 -9.08
N VAL A 304 25.61 -14.82 -8.08
CA VAL A 304 26.25 -14.62 -6.78
C VAL A 304 25.67 -15.57 -5.73
N VAL A 305 24.34 -15.66 -5.66
CA VAL A 305 23.61 -16.40 -4.62
C VAL A 305 23.46 -17.88 -4.95
N GLY A 306 23.50 -18.23 -6.22
CA GLY A 306 23.13 -19.54 -6.73
C GLY A 306 21.61 -19.76 -6.80
N GLN A 307 21.22 -20.92 -7.35
CA GLN A 307 19.80 -21.29 -7.46
C GLN A 307 19.27 -21.85 -6.12
N ARG A 308 18.00 -21.59 -5.81
CA ARG A 308 17.25 -22.12 -4.66
C ARG A 308 17.91 -21.88 -3.29
N ASN A 309 18.62 -20.77 -3.12
CA ASN A 309 19.16 -20.40 -1.81
C ASN A 309 18.05 -19.78 -0.95
N PHE A 310 17.30 -20.63 -0.26
CA PHE A 310 16.17 -20.23 0.58
C PHE A 310 16.57 -19.24 1.69
N ALA A 311 17.70 -19.50 2.36
CA ALA A 311 18.15 -18.66 3.47
C ALA A 311 18.47 -17.24 3.03
N THR A 312 19.18 -17.06 1.91
CA THR A 312 19.54 -15.74 1.40
C THR A 312 18.31 -14.94 0.91
N ASN A 313 17.38 -15.63 0.21
CA ASN A 313 16.14 -14.98 -0.23
C ASN A 313 15.23 -14.60 0.93
N LEU A 314 15.09 -15.47 1.94
CA LEU A 314 14.33 -15.15 3.15
C LEU A 314 14.99 -13.98 3.91
N LEU A 315 16.32 -13.98 4.02
CA LEU A 315 17.06 -12.88 4.66
C LEU A 315 16.83 -11.55 3.91
N PHE A 316 16.91 -11.56 2.58
CA PHE A 316 16.58 -10.39 1.74
C PHE A 316 15.19 -9.84 2.04
N LEU A 317 14.19 -10.71 2.05
CA LEU A 317 12.81 -10.33 2.32
C LEU A 317 12.64 -9.80 3.75
N CYS A 318 13.21 -10.48 4.75
CA CYS A 318 13.12 -10.07 6.14
C CYS A 318 13.78 -8.71 6.40
N ILE A 319 14.98 -8.47 5.85
CA ILE A 319 15.66 -7.16 5.96
C ILE A 319 14.81 -6.09 5.26
N GLY A 320 14.37 -6.34 4.02
CA GLY A 320 13.56 -5.40 3.27
C GLY A 320 12.26 -5.03 3.98
N PHE A 321 11.52 -6.01 4.51
CA PHE A 321 10.29 -5.77 5.26
C PHE A 321 10.52 -5.16 6.64
N ALA A 322 11.64 -5.43 7.31
CA ALA A 322 12.03 -4.72 8.52
C ALA A 322 12.26 -3.22 8.26
N LEU A 323 13.01 -2.91 7.21
CA LEU A 323 13.25 -1.52 6.78
C LEU A 323 11.97 -0.83 6.34
N MET A 324 11.08 -1.58 5.65
CA MET A 324 9.76 -1.07 5.30
C MET A 324 8.95 -0.71 6.54
N GLY A 325 8.90 -1.59 7.55
CA GLY A 325 8.21 -1.31 8.82
C GLY A 325 8.77 -0.09 9.53
N THR A 326 10.09 0.06 9.48
CA THR A 326 10.78 1.22 10.09
C THR A 326 10.44 2.54 9.38
N ALA A 327 10.32 2.53 8.06
CA ALA A 327 9.96 3.72 7.27
C ALA A 327 8.46 4.02 7.33
N PHE A 328 7.61 2.98 7.27
CA PHE A 328 6.17 3.09 7.12
C PHE A 328 5.45 3.39 8.45
N GLY A 329 5.90 2.79 9.57
CA GLY A 329 5.23 2.94 10.86
C GLY A 329 4.99 4.40 11.27
N PRO A 330 6.00 5.27 11.32
CA PRO A 330 5.82 6.66 11.74
C PRO A 330 4.92 7.50 10.81
N ILE A 331 4.69 7.06 9.57
CA ILE A 331 3.91 7.78 8.57
C ILE A 331 2.47 8.05 9.06
N GLY A 332 1.85 7.09 9.76
CA GLY A 332 0.51 7.22 10.29
C GLY A 332 0.30 8.45 11.19
N ALA A 333 1.33 8.88 11.91
CA ALA A 333 1.31 10.10 12.69
C ALA A 333 1.98 11.28 11.96
N PHE A 334 3.13 11.06 11.34
CA PHE A 334 3.93 12.12 10.75
C PHE A 334 3.21 12.87 9.63
N LEU A 335 2.51 12.16 8.73
CA LEU A 335 1.80 12.82 7.64
C LEU A 335 0.70 13.77 8.15
N PRO A 336 -0.25 13.33 9.00
CA PRO A 336 -1.24 14.25 9.55
C PRO A 336 -0.62 15.43 10.30
N GLU A 337 0.51 15.23 11.01
CA GLU A 337 1.22 16.26 11.77
C GLU A 337 1.85 17.36 10.89
N LEU A 338 2.03 17.13 9.58
CA LEU A 338 2.54 18.13 8.64
C LEU A 338 1.50 19.21 8.26
N PHE A 339 0.21 18.94 8.50
CA PHE A 339 -0.89 19.78 8.03
C PHE A 339 -1.66 20.41 9.20
N ASP A 340 -2.15 21.63 8.98
CA ASP A 340 -3.07 22.31 9.91
C ASP A 340 -4.37 21.51 10.08
N ALA A 341 -4.97 21.59 11.28
CA ALA A 341 -6.16 20.82 11.65
C ALA A 341 -7.32 20.92 10.65
N ASN A 342 -7.49 22.07 10.00
CA ASN A 342 -8.59 22.36 9.08
C ASN A 342 -8.47 21.69 7.70
N VAL A 343 -7.27 21.23 7.33
CA VAL A 343 -6.96 20.64 6.02
C VAL A 343 -6.22 19.30 6.14
N ARG A 344 -6.12 18.79 7.34
CA ARG A 344 -5.31 17.64 7.71
C ARG A 344 -5.75 16.36 6.99
N TYR A 345 -7.06 16.13 6.91
CA TYR A 345 -7.60 14.99 6.18
C TYR A 345 -7.28 15.07 4.67
N SER A 346 -7.62 16.20 4.06
CA SER A 346 -7.38 16.42 2.63
C SER A 346 -5.89 16.41 2.30
N GLY A 347 -5.07 17.12 3.07
CA GLY A 347 -3.63 17.24 2.82
C GLY A 347 -2.88 15.92 2.94
N SER A 348 -3.04 15.22 4.07
CA SER A 348 -2.40 13.92 4.29
C SER A 348 -2.88 12.87 3.28
N GLY A 349 -4.17 12.87 2.96
CA GLY A 349 -4.76 11.95 1.99
C GLY A 349 -4.25 12.17 0.56
N ILE A 350 -4.16 13.41 0.11
CA ILE A 350 -3.61 13.73 -1.21
C ILE A 350 -2.15 13.30 -1.29
N GLY A 351 -1.31 13.68 -0.32
CA GLY A 351 0.11 13.30 -0.29
C GLY A 351 0.31 11.79 -0.30
N TYR A 352 -0.42 11.05 0.54
CA TYR A 352 -0.37 9.59 0.61
C TYR A 352 -0.78 8.92 -0.71
N ASN A 353 -1.85 9.39 -1.35
CA ASN A 353 -2.36 8.77 -2.57
C ASN A 353 -1.60 9.19 -3.84
N LEU A 354 -1.02 10.39 -3.89
CA LEU A 354 -0.06 10.76 -4.94
C LEU A 354 1.19 9.88 -4.87
N ALA A 355 1.67 9.57 -3.65
CA ALA A 355 2.76 8.64 -3.46
C ALA A 355 2.49 7.25 -4.04
N ALA A 356 1.23 6.79 -4.04
CA ALA A 356 0.85 5.52 -4.64
C ALA A 356 1.01 5.50 -6.17
N ILE A 357 0.81 6.64 -6.85
CA ILE A 357 1.09 6.73 -8.29
C ILE A 357 2.60 6.65 -8.52
N VAL A 358 3.38 7.44 -7.80
CA VAL A 358 4.84 7.54 -7.99
C VAL A 358 5.55 6.25 -7.57
N GLY A 359 5.15 5.66 -6.45
CA GLY A 359 5.86 4.56 -5.78
C GLY A 359 5.19 3.18 -5.92
N ALA A 360 4.01 3.05 -6.55
CA ALA A 360 3.32 1.76 -6.63
C ALA A 360 2.91 1.38 -8.06
N ALA A 361 2.24 2.28 -8.78
CA ALA A 361 1.52 1.95 -10.01
C ALA A 361 2.41 1.30 -11.08
N PHE A 362 3.63 1.76 -11.21
CA PHE A 362 4.56 1.34 -12.28
C PHE A 362 5.78 0.55 -11.77
N VAL A 363 5.95 0.41 -10.46
CA VAL A 363 7.14 -0.21 -9.87
C VAL A 363 7.41 -1.63 -10.37
N PRO A 364 6.42 -2.55 -10.41
CA PRO A 364 6.70 -3.91 -10.90
C PRO A 364 7.13 -3.91 -12.37
N THR A 365 6.54 -3.04 -13.20
CA THR A 365 6.89 -2.92 -14.62
C THR A 365 8.29 -2.34 -14.78
N ILE A 366 8.60 -1.24 -14.07
CA ILE A 366 9.93 -0.60 -14.10
C ILE A 366 10.99 -1.57 -13.59
N ALA A 367 10.77 -2.23 -12.45
CA ALA A 367 11.72 -3.17 -11.88
C ALA A 367 11.99 -4.38 -12.79
N THR A 368 10.93 -4.91 -13.43
CA THR A 368 11.08 -5.99 -14.41
C THR A 368 11.88 -5.53 -15.65
N TRP A 369 11.58 -4.34 -16.18
CA TRP A 369 12.31 -3.79 -17.31
C TRP A 369 13.78 -3.53 -16.97
N LEU A 370 14.04 -2.93 -15.81
CA LEU A 370 15.39 -2.66 -15.31
C LEU A 370 16.19 -3.95 -15.13
N SER A 371 15.61 -4.94 -14.46
CA SER A 371 16.30 -6.21 -14.19
C SER A 371 16.59 -7.00 -15.46
N HIS A 372 15.74 -6.89 -16.46
CA HIS A 372 15.94 -7.58 -17.75
C HIS A 372 17.06 -6.93 -18.58
N HIS A 373 17.17 -5.59 -18.60
CA HIS A 373 18.14 -4.89 -19.45
C HIS A 373 19.48 -4.66 -18.75
N TRP A 374 19.48 -4.43 -17.45
CA TRP A 374 20.67 -4.01 -16.70
C TRP A 374 20.94 -4.88 -15.45
N GLY A 375 20.17 -5.94 -15.22
CA GLY A 375 20.35 -6.84 -14.09
C GLY A 375 19.77 -6.31 -12.77
N VAL A 376 19.89 -7.14 -11.74
CA VAL A 376 19.28 -6.90 -10.41
C VAL A 376 19.79 -5.62 -9.73
N HIS A 377 21.06 -5.26 -9.95
CA HIS A 377 21.64 -4.05 -9.37
C HIS A 377 20.89 -2.77 -9.76
N SER A 378 20.31 -2.73 -10.96
CA SER A 378 19.54 -1.58 -11.42
C SER A 378 18.23 -1.38 -10.66
N VAL A 379 17.61 -2.47 -10.21
CA VAL A 379 16.42 -2.41 -9.32
C VAL A 379 16.82 -1.87 -7.96
N GLY A 380 17.97 -2.31 -7.43
CA GLY A 380 18.54 -1.75 -6.22
C GLY A 380 18.79 -0.24 -6.36
N LEU A 381 19.43 0.20 -7.45
CA LEU A 381 19.66 1.63 -7.72
C LEU A 381 18.35 2.42 -7.80
N TYR A 382 17.33 1.89 -8.46
CA TYR A 382 16.01 2.53 -8.49
C TYR A 382 15.43 2.73 -7.09
N LEU A 383 15.48 1.71 -6.23
CA LEU A 383 15.08 1.83 -4.83
C LEU A 383 15.95 2.86 -4.08
N GLY A 384 17.27 2.88 -4.33
CA GLY A 384 18.20 3.83 -3.74
C GLY A 384 17.86 5.28 -4.10
N VAL A 385 17.48 5.55 -5.36
CA VAL A 385 17.02 6.88 -5.81
C VAL A 385 15.74 7.27 -5.06
N MET A 386 14.76 6.36 -4.92
CA MET A 386 13.54 6.64 -4.19
C MET A 386 13.80 6.88 -2.68
N ALA A 387 14.75 6.15 -2.10
CA ALA A 387 15.18 6.38 -0.72
C ALA A 387 15.89 7.72 -0.53
N LEU A 388 16.69 8.15 -1.53
CA LEU A 388 17.30 9.47 -1.54
C LEU A 388 16.26 10.59 -1.65
N CYS A 389 15.25 10.43 -2.50
CA CYS A 389 14.13 11.38 -2.57
C CYS A 389 13.39 11.49 -1.22
N CYS A 390 13.16 10.37 -0.53
CA CYS A 390 12.58 10.35 0.80
C CYS A 390 13.49 11.08 1.81
N LEU A 391 14.79 10.83 1.77
CA LEU A 391 15.78 11.49 2.62
C LEU A 391 15.76 13.02 2.43
N ILE A 392 15.75 13.48 1.18
CA ILE A 392 15.66 14.92 0.87
C ILE A 392 14.32 15.50 1.42
N ALA A 393 13.22 14.79 1.20
CA ALA A 393 11.90 15.21 1.69
C ALA A 393 11.89 15.34 3.22
N VAL A 394 12.35 14.30 3.95
CA VAL A 394 12.35 14.34 5.42
C VAL A 394 13.31 15.39 5.98
N LEU A 395 14.45 15.63 5.34
CA LEU A 395 15.38 16.69 5.75
C LEU A 395 14.74 18.08 5.63
N SER A 396 13.90 18.29 4.62
CA SER A 396 13.16 19.55 4.41
C SER A 396 11.97 19.74 5.35
N CYS A 397 11.47 18.67 5.99
CA CYS A 397 10.39 18.75 6.99
C CYS A 397 10.91 19.27 8.33
N LYS A 398 9.98 19.83 9.13
CA LYS A 398 10.22 20.10 10.55
C LYS A 398 9.97 18.84 11.37
N GLU A 399 10.58 18.74 12.56
CA GLU A 399 10.20 17.70 13.53
C GLU A 399 8.80 17.98 14.06
N THR A 400 7.94 16.97 14.11
CA THR A 400 6.52 17.14 14.46
C THR A 400 6.14 16.53 15.80
N LYS A 401 7.07 15.90 16.52
CA LYS A 401 6.79 15.18 17.78
C LYS A 401 5.95 15.99 18.79
N ASN A 402 6.19 17.29 18.87
CA ASN A 402 5.54 18.19 19.84
C ASN A 402 4.54 19.15 19.18
N VAL A 403 4.02 18.82 18.00
CA VAL A 403 3.03 19.65 17.31
C VAL A 403 1.71 19.65 18.07
N ASP A 404 1.19 20.87 18.30
CA ASP A 404 -0.15 21.06 18.84
C ASP A 404 -1.21 20.66 17.81
N PHE A 405 -1.92 19.60 18.10
CA PHE A 405 -2.91 19.01 17.19
C PHE A 405 -4.22 19.81 17.08
N THR A 406 -4.39 20.83 17.95
CA THR A 406 -5.58 21.70 17.93
C THR A 406 -5.45 22.89 16.99
N LYS A 407 -4.25 23.13 16.45
CA LYS A 407 -3.92 24.22 15.52
C LYS A 407 -3.96 23.80 14.07
#